data_1f212c8702e31553c19044bfe0b9b18a
#
_entry.id   1f212c8702e31553c19044bfe0b9b18a
#
_cell.length_a   1.000
_cell.length_b   1.000
_cell.length_c   1.000
_cell.angle_alpha   90.00
_cell.angle_beta   90.00
_cell.angle_gamma   90.00
#
_symmetry.space_group_name_H-M   'P 1'
#
loop_
_entity.id
_entity.type
_entity.pdbx_description
1 polymer ?
#
loop_
_entity_poly.entity_id
_entity_poly.type
_entity_poly.pdbx_seq_one_letter_code
_entity_poly.pdbx_strand_id
1 'polypeptide(L)'
;RSAMGVLMGGMLMITIIAKNWKALLGGIFISIGIFVFFYYTNIGSGNQYIHKMRSSFHPTEDASYLVRVENRQRMKELMARKPIGYGIGLAKAGNFDSKEQMPYPPDSWLIAVWVETGIVGLILYLAIHGTLFAWCSWLLMFKVRNKNLRGLAAAWLCMNAGLFIAAYVNDVMQYPNQLTV
;
A
#
# COMPACT_ATOMS: atom_id res chain seq x y z
N ARG A 1 11.13 0.68 -0.11
CA ARG A 1 10.25 -0.13 0.78
C ARG A 1 8.85 -0.29 0.19
N SER A 2 8.17 0.78 -0.17
CA SER A 2 6.85 0.72 -0.83
C SER A 2 6.86 -0.03 -2.16
N ALA A 3 7.96 0.03 -2.91
CA ALA A 3 8.13 -0.71 -4.15
C ALA A 3 7.98 -2.23 -3.98
N MET A 4 8.43 -2.79 -2.86
CA MET A 4 8.20 -4.21 -2.55
C MET A 4 6.71 -4.53 -2.36
N GLY A 5 5.97 -3.64 -1.70
CA GLY A 5 4.52 -3.77 -1.56
C GLY A 5 3.79 -3.78 -2.91
N VAL A 6 4.23 -2.94 -3.87
CA VAL A 6 3.68 -2.92 -5.22
C VAL A 6 3.91 -4.24 -5.93
N LEU A 7 5.13 -4.77 -5.88
CA LEU A 7 5.45 -6.06 -6.51
C LEU A 7 4.66 -7.21 -5.88
N MET A 8 4.60 -7.28 -4.56
CA MET A 8 3.84 -8.32 -3.85
C MET A 8 2.35 -8.27 -4.17
N GLY A 9 1.76 -7.07 -4.15
CA GLY A 9 0.34 -6.88 -4.48
C GLY A 9 0.02 -7.24 -5.92
N GLY A 10 0.87 -6.84 -6.86
CA GLY A 10 0.74 -7.20 -8.26
C GLY A 10 0.86 -8.71 -8.49
N MET A 11 1.83 -9.37 -7.83
CA MET A 11 1.99 -10.83 -7.91
C MET A 11 0.79 -11.58 -7.33
N LEU A 12 0.28 -11.18 -6.17
CA LEU A 12 -0.93 -11.77 -5.60
C LEU A 12 -2.11 -11.65 -6.56
N MET A 13 -2.28 -10.48 -7.16
CA MET A 13 -3.42 -10.24 -8.05
C MET A 13 -3.32 -11.05 -9.34
N ILE A 14 -2.14 -11.16 -9.96
CA ILE A 14 -1.98 -11.94 -11.18
C ILE A 14 -2.21 -13.42 -10.94
N THR A 15 -1.83 -13.96 -9.78
CA THR A 15 -2.06 -15.37 -9.44
C THR A 15 -3.55 -15.67 -9.27
N ILE A 16 -4.32 -14.75 -8.71
CA ILE A 16 -5.79 -14.85 -8.62
C ILE A 16 -6.41 -14.86 -10.01
N ILE A 17 -6.02 -13.92 -10.89
CA ILE A 17 -6.58 -13.80 -12.25
C ILE A 17 -6.21 -14.99 -13.11
N ALA A 18 -4.98 -15.48 -13.00
CA ALA A 18 -4.46 -16.59 -13.80
C ALA A 18 -5.06 -17.95 -13.41
N LYS A 19 -5.72 -18.07 -12.25
CA LYS A 19 -6.23 -19.34 -11.70
C LYS A 19 -5.18 -20.45 -11.67
N ASN A 20 -3.93 -20.09 -11.57
CA ASN A 20 -2.84 -21.03 -11.64
C ASN A 20 -2.20 -21.24 -10.26
N TRP A 21 -2.64 -22.29 -9.58
CA TRP A 21 -2.14 -22.64 -8.26
C TRP A 21 -0.62 -22.87 -8.21
N LYS A 22 -0.06 -23.40 -9.30
CA LYS A 22 1.40 -23.63 -9.42
C LYS A 22 2.16 -22.28 -9.49
N ALA A 23 1.60 -21.28 -10.19
CA ALA A 23 2.18 -19.93 -10.22
C ALA A 23 2.09 -19.23 -8.85
N LEU A 24 1.02 -19.45 -8.11
CA LEU A 24 0.88 -18.96 -6.73
C LEU A 24 1.95 -19.56 -5.83
N LEU A 25 2.10 -20.89 -5.84
CA LEU A 25 3.13 -21.57 -5.05
C LEU A 25 4.54 -21.10 -5.45
N GLY A 26 4.83 -21.01 -6.75
CA GLY A 26 6.10 -20.48 -7.26
C GLY A 26 6.37 -19.05 -6.78
N GLY A 27 5.37 -18.17 -6.82
CA GLY A 27 5.48 -16.80 -6.33
C GLY A 27 5.75 -16.73 -4.82
N ILE A 28 5.09 -17.58 -4.04
CA ILE A 28 5.32 -17.71 -2.59
C ILE A 28 6.76 -18.20 -2.33
N PHE A 29 7.22 -19.23 -3.03
CA PHE A 29 8.58 -19.74 -2.90
C PHE A 29 9.65 -18.69 -3.22
N ILE A 30 9.46 -17.94 -4.32
CA ILE A 30 10.36 -16.83 -4.69
C ILE A 30 10.34 -15.74 -3.61
N SER A 31 9.17 -15.37 -3.10
CA SER A 31 9.05 -14.35 -2.05
C SER A 31 9.73 -14.77 -0.75
N ILE A 32 9.57 -16.03 -0.35
CA ILE A 32 10.27 -16.62 0.82
C ILE A 32 11.78 -16.63 0.56
N GLY A 33 12.23 -17.04 -0.64
CA GLY A 33 13.65 -17.04 -1.00
C GLY A 33 14.28 -15.66 -0.92
N ILE A 34 13.59 -14.64 -1.44
CA ILE A 34 14.03 -13.24 -1.36
C ILE A 34 14.07 -12.78 0.11
N PHE A 35 13.05 -13.11 0.91
CA PHE A 35 13.01 -12.79 2.32
C PHE A 35 14.19 -13.41 3.07
N VAL A 36 14.41 -14.71 2.93
CA VAL A 36 15.51 -15.45 3.57
C VAL A 36 16.86 -14.88 3.13
N PHE A 37 17.02 -14.60 1.83
CA PHE A 37 18.25 -14.01 1.30
C PHE A 37 18.55 -12.67 1.97
N PHE A 38 17.61 -11.72 2.01
CA PHE A 38 17.85 -10.40 2.61
C PHE A 38 17.93 -10.44 4.14
N TYR A 39 17.31 -11.41 4.78
CA TYR A 39 17.34 -11.55 6.24
C TYR A 39 18.67 -12.14 6.73
N TYR A 40 19.17 -13.19 6.07
CA TYR A 40 20.36 -13.92 6.55
C TYR A 40 21.67 -13.51 5.90
N THR A 41 21.65 -12.90 4.70
CA THR A 41 22.91 -12.56 4.03
C THR A 41 23.29 -11.10 4.19
N ASN A 42 24.60 -10.85 4.37
CA ASN A 42 25.18 -9.49 4.45
C ASN A 42 25.78 -9.02 3.13
N ILE A 43 25.48 -9.69 2.02
CA ILE A 43 25.98 -9.35 0.69
C ILE A 43 25.43 -7.98 0.27
N GLY A 44 26.32 -7.10 -0.19
CA GLY A 44 25.96 -5.77 -0.67
C GLY A 44 25.74 -4.70 0.39
N SER A 45 26.18 -4.91 1.63
CA SER A 45 26.06 -3.92 2.72
C SER A 45 26.74 -2.57 2.44
N GLY A 46 27.68 -2.51 1.51
CA GLY A 46 28.30 -1.26 1.04
C GLY A 46 27.40 -0.41 0.13
N ASN A 47 26.29 -0.96 -0.38
CA ASN A 47 25.35 -0.22 -1.20
C ASN A 47 24.17 0.28 -0.36
N GLN A 48 23.98 1.62 -0.33
CA GLN A 48 22.89 2.26 0.45
C GLN A 48 21.50 1.75 0.09
N TYR A 49 21.25 1.38 -1.18
CA TYR A 49 19.95 0.85 -1.61
C TYR A 49 19.70 -0.52 -1.02
N ILE A 50 20.68 -1.40 -1.05
CA ILE A 50 20.60 -2.75 -0.49
C ILE A 50 20.43 -2.69 1.03
N HIS A 51 21.19 -1.80 1.69
CA HIS A 51 21.05 -1.55 3.12
C HIS A 51 19.64 -1.07 3.49
N LYS A 52 19.07 -0.10 2.74
CA LYS A 52 17.68 0.37 2.93
C LYS A 52 16.63 -0.71 2.65
N MET A 53 16.87 -1.60 1.70
CA MET A 53 15.98 -2.74 1.46
C MET A 53 16.03 -3.73 2.62
N ARG A 54 17.22 -4.03 3.11
CA ARG A 54 17.42 -4.94 4.24
C ARG A 54 16.81 -4.43 5.53
N SER A 55 16.96 -3.14 5.87
CA SER A 55 16.34 -2.56 7.06
C SER A 55 14.81 -2.68 7.07
N SER A 56 14.19 -2.94 5.93
CA SER A 56 12.76 -3.23 5.87
C SER A 56 12.39 -4.60 6.47
N PHE A 57 13.36 -5.52 6.55
CA PHE A 57 13.17 -6.85 7.14
C PHE A 57 13.59 -6.91 8.63
N HIS A 58 14.21 -5.82 9.14
CA HIS A 58 14.54 -5.64 10.56
C HIS A 58 13.83 -4.40 11.12
N PRO A 59 12.49 -4.45 11.30
CA PRO A 59 11.70 -3.27 11.66
C PRO A 59 12.04 -2.70 13.04
N THR A 60 12.52 -3.52 13.96
CA THR A 60 12.89 -3.11 15.32
C THR A 60 14.14 -2.21 15.37
N GLU A 61 14.99 -2.30 14.38
CA GLU A 61 16.23 -1.51 14.28
C GLU A 61 16.05 -0.27 13.39
N ASP A 62 14.91 -0.15 12.74
CA ASP A 62 14.62 0.93 11.80
C ASP A 62 13.99 2.13 12.51
N ALA A 63 14.79 3.17 12.72
CA ALA A 63 14.32 4.42 13.31
C ALA A 63 13.09 5.01 12.60
N SER A 64 13.02 4.89 11.27
CA SER A 64 11.86 5.32 10.48
C SER A 64 10.59 4.53 10.81
N TYR A 65 10.72 3.24 11.13
CA TYR A 65 9.59 2.41 11.52
C TYR A 65 9.09 2.77 12.91
N LEU A 66 10.01 2.97 13.85
CA LEU A 66 9.66 3.36 15.23
C LEU A 66 8.91 4.68 15.28
N VAL A 67 9.37 5.69 14.55
CA VAL A 67 8.67 6.98 14.41
C VAL A 67 7.25 6.80 13.88
N ARG A 68 7.05 5.93 12.88
CA ARG A 68 5.70 5.65 12.36
C ARG A 68 4.80 4.94 13.37
N VAL A 69 5.34 4.02 14.15
CA VAL A 69 4.59 3.35 15.22
C VAL A 69 4.13 4.37 16.25
N GLU A 70 5.03 5.25 16.68
CA GLU A 70 4.73 6.31 17.62
C GLU A 70 3.67 7.28 17.06
N ASN A 71 3.82 7.75 15.82
CA ASN A 71 2.85 8.60 15.16
C ASN A 71 1.47 7.94 15.07
N ARG A 72 1.41 6.64 14.78
CA ARG A 72 0.14 5.89 14.74
C ARG A 72 -0.53 5.81 16.11
N GLN A 73 0.23 5.67 17.18
CA GLN A 73 -0.34 5.68 18.53
C GLN A 73 -0.92 7.05 18.89
N ARG A 74 -0.17 8.12 18.64
CA ARG A 74 -0.64 9.50 18.83
C ARG A 74 -1.88 9.81 17.99
N MET A 75 -1.93 9.34 16.74
CA MET A 75 -3.12 9.48 15.89
C MET A 75 -4.33 8.76 16.44
N LYS A 76 -4.18 7.55 17.01
CA LYS A 76 -5.30 6.83 17.63
C LYS A 76 -5.93 7.64 18.77
N GLU A 77 -5.12 8.27 19.60
CA GLU A 77 -5.60 9.10 20.70
C GLU A 77 -6.34 10.34 20.20
N LEU A 78 -5.84 10.99 19.15
CA LEU A 78 -6.48 12.13 18.53
C LEU A 78 -7.79 11.76 17.84
N MET A 79 -7.82 10.65 17.13
CA MET A 79 -9.00 10.14 16.43
C MET A 79 -10.07 9.61 17.40
N ALA A 80 -9.69 9.17 18.61
CA ALA A 80 -10.66 8.83 19.66
C ALA A 80 -11.50 10.04 20.09
N ARG A 81 -10.95 11.25 19.97
CA ARG A 81 -11.66 12.51 20.27
C ARG A 81 -12.51 13.01 19.10
N LYS A 82 -12.18 12.62 17.86
CA LYS A 82 -12.89 13.00 16.63
C LYS A 82 -13.18 11.78 15.74
N PRO A 83 -14.10 10.90 16.11
CA PRO A 83 -14.35 9.64 15.40
C PRO A 83 -14.87 9.82 13.96
N ILE A 84 -15.47 10.96 13.64
CA ILE A 84 -15.97 11.32 12.30
C ILE A 84 -14.84 11.86 11.40
N GLY A 85 -13.66 12.10 11.96
CA GLY A 85 -12.52 12.68 11.24
C GLY A 85 -12.41 14.19 11.40
N TYR A 86 -11.32 14.72 10.85
CA TYR A 86 -11.01 16.16 10.88
C TYR A 86 -11.65 16.93 9.72
N GLY A 87 -12.02 16.25 8.65
CA GLY A 87 -12.52 16.82 7.41
C GLY A 87 -11.56 16.62 6.24
N ILE A 88 -12.09 16.63 5.03
CA ILE A 88 -11.33 16.40 3.79
C ILE A 88 -10.31 17.53 3.61
N GLY A 89 -9.06 17.17 3.33
CA GLY A 89 -7.94 18.10 3.14
C GLY A 89 -7.26 18.57 4.43
N LEU A 90 -7.76 18.21 5.62
CA LEU A 90 -7.20 18.63 6.90
C LEU A 90 -6.21 17.63 7.52
N ALA A 91 -6.02 16.47 6.88
CA ALA A 91 -5.06 15.46 7.34
C ALA A 91 -3.60 15.89 7.17
N LYS A 92 -3.31 16.68 6.15
CA LYS A 92 -1.95 17.14 5.88
C LYS A 92 -1.88 18.64 5.95
N ALA A 93 -0.86 19.11 6.67
CA ALA A 93 -0.47 20.50 6.72
C ALA A 93 -0.12 20.99 5.29
N GLY A 94 -1.13 21.45 4.56
CA GLY A 94 -0.92 22.38 3.46
C GLY A 94 -0.68 23.76 4.07
N ASN A 95 -0.42 24.78 3.27
CA ASN A 95 -0.16 26.16 3.68
C ASN A 95 -1.34 26.87 4.38
N PHE A 96 -2.22 26.13 5.04
CA PHE A 96 -3.40 26.65 5.71
C PHE A 96 -3.17 26.58 7.22
N ASP A 97 -3.02 27.72 7.82
CA ASP A 97 -2.88 27.96 9.26
C ASP A 97 -4.26 27.79 9.94
N SER A 98 -4.84 26.59 9.83
CA SER A 98 -6.14 26.33 10.45
C SER A 98 -5.93 25.58 11.78
N LYS A 99 -6.51 26.11 12.86
CA LYS A 99 -6.53 25.49 14.19
C LYS A 99 -7.25 24.11 14.22
N GLU A 100 -7.97 23.79 13.16
CA GLU A 100 -8.72 22.53 12.99
C GLU A 100 -7.90 21.42 12.34
N GLN A 101 -6.70 21.77 11.87
CA GLN A 101 -5.82 20.86 11.17
C GLN A 101 -5.23 19.80 12.12
N MET A 102 -4.99 18.59 11.57
CA MET A 102 -4.31 17.52 12.31
C MET A 102 -2.88 17.95 12.67
N PRO A 103 -2.47 17.89 13.95
CA PRO A 103 -1.14 18.36 14.38
C PRO A 103 0.01 17.48 13.84
N TYR A 104 -0.28 16.25 13.43
CA TYR A 104 0.71 15.30 12.91
C TYR A 104 0.28 14.82 11.51
N PRO A 105 1.09 15.02 10.46
CA PRO A 105 0.75 14.53 9.14
C PRO A 105 0.76 12.99 9.10
N PRO A 106 -0.24 12.36 8.48
CA PRO A 106 -0.27 10.92 8.31
C PRO A 106 0.82 10.44 7.36
N ASP A 107 1.48 9.33 7.72
CA ASP A 107 2.59 8.75 6.95
C ASP A 107 2.11 7.85 5.80
N SER A 108 0.82 7.50 5.77
CA SER A 108 0.25 6.62 4.75
C SER A 108 -1.10 7.13 4.26
N TRP A 109 -1.42 6.80 3.00
CA TRP A 109 -2.68 7.20 2.40
C TRP A 109 -3.92 6.70 3.15
N LEU A 110 -3.93 5.42 3.58
CA LEU A 110 -5.08 4.88 4.31
C LEU A 110 -5.28 5.55 5.67
N ILE A 111 -4.20 5.97 6.33
CA ILE A 111 -4.30 6.74 7.56
C ILE A 111 -4.80 8.15 7.25
N ALA A 112 -4.41 8.76 6.13
CA ALA A 112 -4.94 10.05 5.71
C ALA A 112 -6.45 9.98 5.49
N VAL A 113 -6.93 8.97 4.76
CA VAL A 113 -8.37 8.74 4.57
C VAL A 113 -9.10 8.56 5.92
N TRP A 114 -8.52 7.78 6.84
CA TRP A 114 -9.10 7.61 8.17
C TRP A 114 -9.18 8.92 8.96
N VAL A 115 -8.12 9.72 8.92
CA VAL A 115 -8.06 11.01 9.62
C VAL A 115 -9.06 12.00 9.04
N GLU A 116 -9.21 12.04 7.72
CA GLU A 116 -10.12 12.98 7.05
C GLU A 116 -11.59 12.60 7.19
N THR A 117 -11.92 11.31 7.05
CA THR A 117 -13.31 10.84 6.92
C THR A 117 -13.78 9.97 8.07
N GLY A 118 -12.92 9.76 9.07
CA GLY A 118 -13.21 8.89 10.21
C GLY A 118 -13.25 7.41 9.84
N ILE A 119 -13.67 6.60 10.82
CA ILE A 119 -13.72 5.14 10.64
C ILE A 119 -14.77 4.72 9.59
N VAL A 120 -15.88 5.44 9.50
CA VAL A 120 -16.95 5.15 8.54
C VAL A 120 -16.44 5.39 7.11
N GLY A 121 -15.78 6.52 6.87
CA GLY A 121 -15.21 6.82 5.56
C GLY A 121 -14.12 5.83 5.16
N LEU A 122 -13.26 5.41 6.10
CA LEU A 122 -12.26 4.38 5.83
C LEU A 122 -12.90 3.04 5.43
N ILE A 123 -13.94 2.59 6.16
CA ILE A 123 -14.66 1.35 5.82
C ILE A 123 -15.28 1.45 4.44
N LEU A 124 -15.95 2.56 4.13
CA LEU A 124 -16.53 2.80 2.81
C LEU A 124 -15.47 2.81 1.71
N TYR A 125 -14.34 3.48 1.94
CA TYR A 125 -13.21 3.51 1.01
C TYR A 125 -12.67 2.11 0.71
N LEU A 126 -12.46 1.30 1.75
CA LEU A 126 -12.00 -0.09 1.60
C LEU A 126 -13.04 -0.97 0.91
N ALA A 127 -14.33 -0.80 1.23
CA ALA A 127 -15.42 -1.54 0.61
C ALA A 127 -15.54 -1.23 -0.89
N ILE A 128 -15.44 0.05 -1.28
CA ILE A 128 -15.47 0.46 -2.70
C ILE A 128 -14.31 -0.17 -3.46
N HIS A 129 -13.07 -0.03 -2.95
CA HIS A 129 -11.90 -0.59 -3.62
C HIS A 129 -11.94 -2.12 -3.67
N GLY A 130 -12.35 -2.78 -2.58
CA GLY A 130 -12.52 -4.23 -2.53
C GLY A 130 -13.55 -4.72 -3.54
N THR A 131 -14.69 -4.05 -3.65
CA THR A 131 -15.72 -4.36 -4.63
C THR A 131 -15.24 -4.18 -6.06
N LEU A 132 -14.53 -3.07 -6.35
CA LEU A 132 -13.94 -2.81 -7.66
C LEU A 132 -12.92 -3.88 -8.04
N PHE A 133 -12.01 -4.23 -7.15
CA PHE A 133 -11.02 -5.28 -7.41
C PHE A 133 -11.67 -6.64 -7.62
N ALA A 134 -12.67 -7.01 -6.82
CA ALA A 134 -13.41 -8.26 -6.98
C ALA A 134 -14.18 -8.29 -8.30
N TRP A 135 -14.88 -7.21 -8.64
CA TRP A 135 -15.65 -7.10 -9.88
C TRP A 135 -14.76 -7.15 -11.12
N CYS A 136 -13.68 -6.35 -11.15
CA CYS A 136 -12.75 -6.35 -12.27
C CYS A 136 -12.05 -7.70 -12.44
N SER A 137 -11.66 -8.36 -11.34
CA SER A 137 -11.09 -9.70 -11.37
C SER A 137 -12.08 -10.71 -11.96
N TRP A 138 -13.33 -10.67 -11.52
CA TRP A 138 -14.39 -11.54 -12.03
C TRP A 138 -14.62 -11.34 -13.51
N LEU A 139 -14.70 -10.09 -14.00
CA LEU A 139 -14.83 -9.79 -15.42
C LEU A 139 -13.66 -10.36 -16.22
N LEU A 140 -12.41 -10.16 -15.76
CA LEU A 140 -11.20 -10.65 -16.44
C LEU A 140 -11.14 -12.18 -16.46
N MET A 141 -11.61 -12.83 -15.41
CA MET A 141 -11.58 -14.30 -15.31
C MET A 141 -12.64 -14.98 -16.16
N PHE A 142 -13.83 -14.37 -16.33
CA PHE A 142 -14.99 -15.06 -16.88
C PHE A 142 -15.58 -14.43 -18.14
N LYS A 143 -15.42 -13.11 -18.33
CA LYS A 143 -16.11 -12.39 -19.42
C LYS A 143 -15.16 -11.97 -20.55
N VAL A 144 -13.94 -11.58 -20.26
CA VAL A 144 -13.00 -11.08 -21.29
C VAL A 144 -12.36 -12.24 -22.04
N ARG A 145 -12.77 -12.44 -23.30
CA ARG A 145 -12.27 -13.51 -24.17
C ARG A 145 -11.04 -13.12 -25.00
N ASN A 146 -10.93 -11.85 -25.37
CA ASN A 146 -9.80 -11.36 -26.15
C ASN A 146 -8.51 -11.39 -25.29
N LYS A 147 -7.53 -12.17 -25.73
CA LYS A 147 -6.27 -12.40 -25.00
C LYS A 147 -5.45 -11.12 -24.79
N ASN A 148 -5.38 -10.26 -25.80
CA ASN A 148 -4.61 -9.01 -25.72
C ASN A 148 -5.24 -8.02 -24.74
N LEU A 149 -6.57 -7.82 -24.84
CA LEU A 149 -7.31 -6.96 -23.93
C LEU A 149 -7.27 -7.49 -22.50
N ARG A 150 -7.38 -8.81 -22.34
CA ARG A 150 -7.28 -9.46 -21.03
C ARG A 150 -5.89 -9.24 -20.40
N GLY A 151 -4.82 -9.38 -21.19
CA GLY A 151 -3.45 -9.15 -20.72
C GLY A 151 -3.23 -7.70 -20.25
N LEU A 152 -3.65 -6.73 -21.07
CA LEU A 152 -3.54 -5.31 -20.74
C LEU A 152 -4.34 -4.94 -19.48
N ALA A 153 -5.61 -5.36 -19.43
CA ALA A 153 -6.47 -5.08 -18.28
C ALA A 153 -6.00 -5.78 -17.00
N ALA A 154 -5.43 -7.01 -17.11
CA ALA A 154 -4.81 -7.69 -15.99
C ALA A 154 -3.58 -6.95 -15.47
N ALA A 155 -2.72 -6.43 -16.35
CA ALA A 155 -1.55 -5.63 -15.96
C ALA A 155 -1.98 -4.36 -15.21
N TRP A 156 -2.99 -3.65 -15.71
CA TRP A 156 -3.58 -2.50 -15.04
C TRP A 156 -4.11 -2.82 -13.66
N LEU A 157 -4.86 -3.92 -13.54
CA LEU A 157 -5.45 -4.33 -12.27
C LEU A 157 -4.36 -4.74 -11.26
N CYS A 158 -3.31 -5.45 -11.71
CA CYS A 158 -2.16 -5.82 -10.88
C CYS A 158 -1.39 -4.59 -10.39
N MET A 159 -1.19 -3.60 -11.25
CA MET A 159 -0.55 -2.34 -10.88
C MET A 159 -1.34 -1.59 -9.81
N ASN A 160 -2.66 -1.45 -10.00
CA ASN A 160 -3.51 -0.78 -9.02
C ASN A 160 -3.59 -1.52 -7.70
N ALA A 161 -3.66 -2.86 -7.70
CA ALA A 161 -3.63 -3.67 -6.49
C ALA A 161 -2.30 -3.51 -5.73
N GLY A 162 -1.19 -3.47 -6.46
CA GLY A 162 0.13 -3.20 -5.90
C GLY A 162 0.23 -1.81 -5.25
N LEU A 163 -0.25 -0.78 -5.94
CA LEU A 163 -0.30 0.59 -5.41
C LEU A 163 -1.20 0.69 -4.18
N PHE A 164 -2.32 -0.03 -4.16
CA PHE A 164 -3.23 -0.05 -3.02
C PHE A 164 -2.58 -0.68 -1.78
N ILE A 165 -1.80 -1.74 -1.93
CA ILE A 165 -1.02 -2.32 -0.83
C ILE A 165 0.08 -1.35 -0.39
N ALA A 166 0.77 -0.70 -1.33
CA ALA A 166 1.79 0.29 -1.01
C ALA A 166 1.22 1.52 -0.28
N ALA A 167 -0.04 1.87 -0.53
CA ALA A 167 -0.77 2.95 0.13
C ALA A 167 -0.97 2.74 1.65
N TYR A 168 -0.90 1.48 2.12
CA TYR A 168 -0.88 1.17 3.55
C TYR A 168 0.43 1.61 4.23
N VAL A 169 1.55 1.51 3.50
CA VAL A 169 2.88 1.79 4.06
C VAL A 169 3.31 3.23 3.80
N ASN A 170 2.88 3.81 2.70
CA ASN A 170 3.32 5.11 2.24
C ASN A 170 2.19 5.89 1.56
N ASP A 171 2.41 7.18 1.40
CA ASP A 171 1.47 8.09 0.76
C ASP A 171 1.70 8.16 -0.75
N VAL A 172 1.41 7.07 -1.44
CA VAL A 172 1.62 6.95 -2.90
C VAL A 172 0.43 7.44 -3.74
N MET A 173 -0.74 7.61 -3.14
CA MET A 173 -1.96 8.00 -3.86
C MET A 173 -2.13 9.52 -4.01
N GLN A 174 -1.34 10.33 -3.31
CA GLN A 174 -1.44 11.80 -3.36
C GLN A 174 -0.69 12.45 -4.54
N TYR A 175 0.13 11.69 -5.24
CA TYR A 175 0.95 12.23 -6.34
C TYR A 175 0.53 11.65 -7.70
N PRO A 176 -0.67 11.99 -8.22
CA PRO A 176 -1.10 11.50 -9.53
C PRO A 176 -0.13 11.92 -10.65
N ASN A 177 0.58 13.04 -10.48
CA ASN A 177 1.54 13.57 -11.46
C ASN A 177 2.83 12.71 -11.56
N GLN A 178 3.12 11.86 -10.60
CA GLN A 178 4.26 10.94 -10.68
C GLN A 178 3.92 9.62 -11.40
N LEU A 179 2.65 9.37 -11.67
CA LEU A 179 2.16 8.20 -12.40
C LEU A 179 1.94 8.48 -13.89
N THR A 180 2.12 9.72 -14.32
CA THR A 180 1.88 10.18 -15.70
C THR A 180 3.15 10.50 -16.47
N VAL A 181 4.33 10.17 -15.93
CA VAL A 181 5.63 10.30 -16.62
C VAL A 181 6.17 8.94 -17.02
#